data_409de6554ab2574bb0ae914f6e647f58
#
_entry.id   409de6554ab2574bb0ae914f6e647f58
#
_cell.length_a   1.000
_cell.length_b   1.000
_cell.length_c   1.000
_cell.angle_alpha   90.00
_cell.angle_beta   90.00
_cell.angle_gamma   90.00
#
_symmetry.space_group_name_H-M   'P 1'
#
loop_
_entity.id
_entity.type
_entity.pdbx_description
1 polymer ?
#
loop_
_entity_poly.entity_id
_entity_poly.type
_entity_poly.pdbx_seq_one_letter_code
_entity_poly.pdbx_strand_id
1 'polypeptide(L)'
;MTAATERDKLVGPVVRGFDPDIVAAVIEAAEVDNPDVDITIDDHAGYVRIHAPRFLRITRASLEAAAGQEFPLATLEPALSGFAGRIRYIGDDELHWYLDRED
;
A
#
# COMPACT_ATOMS: atom_id res chain seq x y z
N MET A 1 -1.65 -26.19 -1.16
CA MET A 1 -1.81 -24.87 -0.93
C MET A 1 -2.68 -24.22 -1.93
N THR A 2 -3.24 -23.26 -1.60
CA THR A 2 -4.22 -22.70 -2.47
C THR A 2 -4.08 -21.20 -2.57
N ALA A 3 -4.42 -20.72 -3.71
CA ALA A 3 -4.41 -19.29 -3.94
C ALA A 3 -5.43 -18.60 -3.03
N ALA A 4 -6.49 -19.28 -2.68
CA ALA A 4 -7.50 -18.69 -1.80
C ALA A 4 -6.92 -18.39 -0.42
N THR A 5 -6.08 -19.28 0.10
CA THR A 5 -5.45 -19.07 1.40
C THR A 5 -4.55 -17.86 1.38
N GLU A 6 -3.79 -17.70 0.31
CA GLU A 6 -2.93 -16.55 0.18
C GLU A 6 -3.72 -15.27 0.01
N ARG A 7 -4.81 -15.33 -0.74
CA ARG A 7 -5.67 -14.20 -0.95
C ARG A 7 -6.24 -13.69 0.34
N ASP A 8 -6.61 -14.59 1.25
CA ASP A 8 -7.19 -14.19 2.52
C ASP A 8 -6.19 -13.51 3.43
N LYS A 9 -4.91 -13.53 3.08
CA LYS A 9 -3.87 -12.93 3.90
C LYS A 9 -3.28 -11.68 3.27
N LEU A 10 -3.94 -11.12 2.27
CA LEU A 10 -3.47 -9.91 1.62
C LEU A 10 -3.75 -8.70 2.49
N VAL A 11 -2.77 -7.80 2.55
CA VAL A 11 -2.89 -6.56 3.30
C VAL A 11 -2.40 -5.41 2.43
N GLY A 12 -2.83 -4.21 2.75
CA GLY A 12 -2.39 -3.03 2.04
C GLY A 12 -3.50 -2.02 1.81
N PRO A 13 -3.17 -0.89 1.20
CA PRO A 13 -4.12 0.20 1.02
C PRO A 13 -5.06 -0.01 -0.15
N VAL A 14 -6.20 0.67 -0.07
CA VAL A 14 -7.12 0.84 -1.20
C VAL A 14 -7.13 2.33 -1.48
N VAL A 15 -6.61 2.73 -2.63
CA VAL A 15 -6.41 4.13 -2.99
C VAL A 15 -7.53 4.57 -3.93
N ARG A 16 -8.04 5.79 -3.72
CA ARG A 16 -9.08 6.33 -4.58
C ARG A 16 -8.54 6.53 -5.99
N GLY A 17 -9.29 6.09 -6.97
CA GLY A 17 -8.83 6.06 -8.35
C GLY A 17 -8.89 7.39 -9.07
N PHE A 18 -9.51 8.42 -8.46
CA PHE A 18 -9.63 9.70 -9.15
C PHE A 18 -8.37 10.56 -9.08
N ASP A 19 -7.33 10.07 -8.40
CA ASP A 19 -6.07 10.79 -8.35
C ASP A 19 -4.96 9.87 -8.88
N PRO A 20 -4.79 9.81 -10.20
CA PRO A 20 -3.85 8.86 -10.80
C PRO A 20 -2.39 9.11 -10.41
N ASP A 21 -2.03 10.34 -10.08
CA ASP A 21 -0.65 10.61 -9.68
C ASP A 21 -0.34 10.00 -8.32
N ILE A 22 -1.30 10.06 -7.39
CA ILE A 22 -1.12 9.43 -6.09
C ILE A 22 -1.12 7.92 -6.24
N VAL A 23 -2.03 7.38 -7.05
CA VAL A 23 -2.06 5.94 -7.30
C VAL A 23 -0.72 5.46 -7.82
N ALA A 24 -0.17 6.16 -8.81
CA ALA A 24 1.11 5.77 -9.40
C ALA A 24 2.24 5.84 -8.38
N ALA A 25 2.25 6.87 -7.54
CA ALA A 25 3.29 7.02 -6.53
C ALA A 25 3.23 5.89 -5.49
N VAL A 26 2.01 5.53 -5.09
CA VAL A 26 1.85 4.47 -4.10
C VAL A 26 2.28 3.12 -4.67
N ILE A 27 1.92 2.85 -5.93
CA ILE A 27 2.32 1.60 -6.58
C ILE A 27 3.84 1.52 -6.66
N GLU A 28 4.47 2.57 -7.13
CA GLU A 28 5.92 2.57 -7.28
C GLU A 28 6.62 2.43 -5.92
N ALA A 29 6.15 3.15 -4.92
CA ALA A 29 6.74 3.07 -3.59
C ALA A 29 6.58 1.66 -3.01
N ALA A 30 5.42 1.04 -3.20
CA ALA A 30 5.19 -0.31 -2.72
C ALA A 30 6.17 -1.29 -3.37
N GLU A 31 6.39 -1.15 -4.65
CA GLU A 31 7.30 -2.04 -5.37
C GLU A 31 8.74 -1.84 -4.93
N VAL A 32 9.15 -0.59 -4.75
CA VAL A 32 10.51 -0.28 -4.33
C VAL A 32 10.80 -0.76 -2.92
N ASP A 33 9.84 -0.57 -2.01
CA ASP A 33 10.04 -0.89 -0.60
C ASP A 33 9.86 -2.37 -0.28
N ASN A 34 9.31 -3.14 -1.21
CA ASN A 34 9.05 -4.57 -1.00
C ASN A 34 9.51 -5.37 -2.22
N PRO A 35 10.82 -5.37 -2.50
CA PRO A 35 11.33 -5.88 -3.79
C PRO A 35 11.13 -7.37 -4.03
N ASP A 36 11.02 -8.16 -2.97
CA ASP A 36 10.87 -9.61 -3.14
C ASP A 36 9.44 -10.08 -2.88
N VAL A 37 8.51 -9.15 -2.83
CA VAL A 37 7.13 -9.45 -2.47
C VAL A 37 6.26 -9.40 -3.71
N ASP A 38 5.32 -10.33 -3.79
CA ASP A 38 4.38 -10.40 -4.90
C ASP A 38 3.22 -9.43 -4.63
N ILE A 39 3.32 -8.23 -5.17
CA ILE A 39 2.32 -7.20 -4.95
C ILE A 39 1.21 -7.32 -5.98
N THR A 40 -0.01 -7.38 -5.50
CA THR A 40 -1.19 -7.44 -6.33
C THR A 40 -1.74 -6.05 -6.52
N ILE A 41 -1.93 -5.64 -7.76
CA ILE A 41 -2.52 -4.35 -8.09
C ILE A 41 -3.83 -4.63 -8.80
N ASP A 42 -4.92 -4.23 -8.18
CA ASP A 42 -6.25 -4.55 -8.65
C ASP A 42 -6.99 -3.24 -8.91
N ASP A 43 -7.03 -2.83 -10.16
CA ASP A 43 -7.56 -1.54 -10.56
C ASP A 43 -9.04 -1.66 -10.93
N HIS A 44 -9.88 -1.00 -10.17
CA HIS A 44 -11.32 -1.00 -10.38
C HIS A 44 -11.83 0.37 -10.82
N ALA A 45 -10.96 1.18 -11.40
CA ALA A 45 -11.28 2.53 -11.85
C ALA A 45 -11.59 3.49 -10.71
N GLY A 46 -12.63 3.23 -9.93
CA GLY A 46 -12.98 4.08 -8.79
C GLY A 46 -12.04 3.90 -7.60
N TYR A 47 -11.33 2.80 -7.56
CA TYR A 47 -10.33 2.55 -6.52
C TYR A 47 -9.33 1.53 -7.03
N VAL A 48 -8.15 1.53 -6.39
CA VAL A 48 -7.08 0.59 -6.75
C VAL A 48 -6.60 -0.06 -5.46
N ARG A 49 -6.60 -1.39 -5.42
CA ARG A 49 -6.06 -2.15 -4.30
C ARG A 49 -4.61 -2.45 -4.57
N ILE A 50 -3.76 -2.18 -3.58
CA ILE A 50 -2.33 -2.43 -3.69
C ILE A 50 -1.97 -3.28 -2.49
N HIS A 51 -1.92 -4.59 -2.69
CA HIS A 51 -1.86 -5.54 -1.58
C HIS A 51 -0.70 -6.51 -1.71
N ALA A 52 -0.25 -7.01 -0.56
CA ALA A 52 0.81 -8.00 -0.49
C ALA A 52 0.45 -9.03 0.58
N PRO A 53 1.00 -10.25 0.49
CA PRO A 53 0.72 -11.27 1.51
C PRO A 53 1.34 -10.89 2.85
N ARG A 54 0.51 -10.78 3.88
CA ARG A 54 0.90 -10.69 5.30
C ARG A 54 1.52 -9.39 5.75
N PHE A 55 2.27 -8.70 4.91
CA PHE A 55 2.96 -7.48 5.31
C PHE A 55 3.27 -6.62 4.09
N LEU A 56 3.03 -5.32 4.22
CA LEU A 56 3.39 -4.36 3.20
C LEU A 56 3.94 -3.12 3.89
N ARG A 57 5.04 -2.61 3.38
CA ARG A 57 5.70 -1.44 3.91
C ARG A 57 5.77 -0.37 2.83
N ILE A 58 5.43 0.86 3.17
CA ILE A 58 5.59 1.98 2.25
C ILE A 58 6.25 3.10 3.03
N THR A 59 7.35 3.65 2.49
CA THR A 59 8.08 4.72 3.16
C THR A 59 7.78 6.06 2.51
N ARG A 60 7.88 7.10 3.33
CA ARG A 60 7.75 8.46 2.85
C ARG A 60 8.80 8.77 1.79
N ALA A 61 10.04 8.30 2.01
CA ALA A 61 11.12 8.56 1.06
C ALA A 61 10.80 8.01 -0.33
N SER A 62 10.25 6.80 -0.39
CA SER A 62 9.90 6.21 -1.68
C SER A 62 8.71 6.92 -2.33
N LEU A 63 7.73 7.34 -1.52
CA LEU A 63 6.62 8.12 -2.04
C LEU A 63 7.11 9.44 -2.62
N GLU A 64 8.02 10.11 -1.93
CA GLU A 64 8.55 11.39 -2.41
C GLU A 64 9.35 11.21 -3.68
N ALA A 65 10.15 10.16 -3.76
CA ALA A 65 10.91 9.87 -4.97
C ALA A 65 9.98 9.62 -6.15
N ALA A 66 8.91 8.86 -5.91
CA ALA A 66 7.97 8.54 -6.97
C ALA A 66 7.14 9.75 -7.40
N ALA A 67 6.75 10.58 -6.44
CA ALA A 67 5.92 11.76 -6.71
C ALA A 67 6.72 12.93 -7.24
N GLY A 68 8.03 12.95 -6.99
CA GLY A 68 8.88 14.07 -7.40
C GLY A 68 8.69 15.31 -6.57
N GLN A 69 8.18 15.17 -5.36
CA GLN A 69 7.93 16.30 -4.47
C GLN A 69 7.71 15.79 -3.05
N GLU A 70 7.64 16.70 -2.09
CA GLU A 70 7.35 16.33 -0.72
C GLU A 70 6.01 15.62 -0.64
N PHE A 71 5.96 14.61 0.22
CA PHE A 71 4.77 13.81 0.37
C PHE A 71 4.65 13.36 1.82
N PRO A 72 4.18 14.25 2.70
CA PRO A 72 3.95 13.86 4.10
C PRO A 72 2.95 12.72 4.13
N LEU A 73 3.15 11.76 5.02
CA LEU A 73 2.25 10.60 5.09
C LEU A 73 0.80 11.00 5.35
N ALA A 74 0.58 12.10 6.07
CA ALA A 74 -0.77 12.60 6.30
C ALA A 74 -1.48 12.95 5.00
N THR A 75 -0.73 13.28 3.95
CA THR A 75 -1.31 13.59 2.64
C THR A 75 -1.94 12.36 2.01
N LEU A 76 -1.45 11.19 2.37
CA LEU A 76 -1.97 9.95 1.81
C LEU A 76 -3.35 9.61 2.38
N GLU A 77 -3.62 9.98 3.62
CA GLU A 77 -4.86 9.57 4.28
C GLU A 77 -6.13 9.91 3.50
N PRO A 78 -6.29 11.15 3.02
CA PRO A 78 -7.53 11.44 2.27
C PRO A 78 -7.64 10.68 0.96
N ALA A 79 -6.51 10.18 0.45
CA ALA A 79 -6.52 9.41 -0.80
C ALA A 79 -6.91 7.95 -0.57
N LEU A 80 -6.91 7.49 0.67
CA LEU A 80 -7.28 6.12 0.97
C LEU A 80 -8.79 6.00 1.12
N SER A 81 -9.39 5.01 0.47
CA SER A 81 -10.78 4.69 0.70
C SER A 81 -10.90 3.56 1.73
N GLY A 82 -9.78 2.91 2.03
CA GLY A 82 -9.74 1.86 3.04
C GLY A 82 -8.42 1.13 2.98
N PHE A 83 -8.36 0.01 3.66
CA PHE A 83 -7.19 -0.86 3.61
C PHE A 83 -7.57 -2.23 4.16
N ALA A 84 -6.74 -3.22 3.86
CA ALA A 84 -6.91 -4.56 4.39
C ALA A 84 -5.83 -4.83 5.42
N GLY A 85 -6.16 -5.58 6.46
CA GLY A 85 -5.24 -5.85 7.55
C GLY A 85 -5.28 -4.75 8.59
N ARG A 86 -4.18 -4.61 9.31
CA ARG A 86 -4.04 -3.54 10.29
C ARG A 86 -3.01 -2.56 9.79
N ILE A 87 -3.10 -1.32 10.24
CA ILE A 87 -2.20 -0.27 9.80
C ILE A 87 -1.44 0.28 11.00
N ARG A 88 -0.19 0.64 10.78
CA ARG A 88 0.65 1.22 11.80
C ARG A 88 1.58 2.25 11.19
N TYR A 89 1.69 3.40 11.83
CA TYR A 89 2.65 4.42 11.45
C TYR A 89 3.92 4.22 12.26
N ILE A 90 5.06 4.29 11.58
CA ILE A 90 6.36 4.26 12.23
C ILE A 90 6.91 5.67 12.13
N GLY A 91 6.66 6.47 13.16
CA GLY A 91 7.00 7.89 13.12
C GLY A 91 6.30 8.58 11.97
N ASP A 92 6.99 9.49 11.31
CA ASP A 92 6.48 10.19 10.15
C ASP A 92 7.03 9.64 8.85
N ASP A 93 7.73 8.51 8.93
CA ASP A 93 8.53 8.03 7.81
C ASP A 93 8.00 6.78 7.13
N GLU A 94 7.20 5.97 7.80
CA GLU A 94 6.76 4.69 7.23
C GLU A 94 5.34 4.35 7.61
N LEU A 95 4.70 3.62 6.72
CA LEU A 95 3.41 2.98 6.97
C LEU A 95 3.58 1.49 6.79
N HIS A 96 3.03 0.73 7.72
CA HIS A 96 3.02 -0.72 7.64
C HIS A 96 1.59 -1.22 7.66
N TRP A 97 1.29 -2.19 6.80
CA TRP A 97 0.05 -2.95 6.85
C TRP A 97 0.42 -4.38 7.19
N TYR A 98 -0.30 -4.98 8.13
CA TYR A 98 0.07 -6.29 8.64
C TYR A 98 -1.14 -7.02 9.19
N LEU A 99 -0.95 -8.28 9.56
CA LEU A 99 -2.00 -9.08 10.17
C LEU A 99 -1.78 -9.15 11.66
N ASP A 100 -2.90 -9.22 12.41
CA ASP A 100 -2.85 -9.42 13.85
C ASP A 100 -2.19 -10.74 14.17
N ARG A 101 -2.45 -11.74 13.33
CA ARG A 101 -1.94 -13.07 13.51
C ARG A 101 -1.40 -13.58 12.22
N GLU A 102 -0.44 -14.45 12.35
CA GLU A 102 0.20 -15.00 11.19
C GLU A 102 -0.47 -16.26 10.70
N ASP A 103 -1.23 -16.91 11.51
CA ASP A 103 -1.88 -18.13 11.12
C ASP A 103 -3.29 -17.90 10.51
#